data_01d5d2e23205432e92f0b0425f30a198
#
_entry.id   01d5d2e23205432e92f0b0425f30a198
#
_cell.length_a   1.000
_cell.length_b   1.000
_cell.length_c   1.000
_cell.angle_alpha   90.00
_cell.angle_beta   90.00
_cell.angle_gamma   90.00
#
_symmetry.space_group_name_H-M   'P 1'
#
loop_
_entity.id
_entity.type
_entity.pdbx_description
1 polymer ?
#
loop_
_entity_poly.entity_id
_entity_poly.type
_entity_poly.pdbx_seq_one_letter_code
_entity_poly.pdbx_strand_id
1 'polypeptide(L)'
;MKTSINYLPEQKRDDLRRIVECVLEVLPDCEMIILYGSYARNTYVDYDQRIEYGIRTCFMSDYDILVVTNTRFQRYIINHILSKATDNYYKGKNRYASTTVQFIDESIDDLNKAIDKNRYFYTDIKREGIMLYNSGRYKLARRRKLNYREIKELAEEYYNDRFERANDFLRNAMYDKNDERYKICSFHLHQACEN
;
A
#
# COMPACT_ATOMS: atom_id res chain seq x y z
N MET A 1 -16.84 -2.64 5.73
CA MET A 1 -16.04 -2.16 4.60
C MET A 1 -16.99 -1.73 3.49
N LYS A 2 -16.67 -0.66 2.75
CA LYS A 2 -17.47 -0.21 1.59
C LYS A 2 -17.30 -1.19 0.43
N THR A 3 -18.26 -1.20 -0.50
CA THR A 3 -18.20 -2.05 -1.71
C THR A 3 -18.45 -1.26 -3.00
N SER A 4 -18.88 0.00 -2.89
CA SER A 4 -19.23 0.82 -4.04
C SER A 4 -18.08 1.73 -4.46
N ILE A 5 -17.77 1.73 -5.75
CA ILE A 5 -16.84 2.63 -6.43
C ILE A 5 -17.56 3.62 -7.37
N ASN A 6 -18.89 3.81 -7.19
CA ASN A 6 -19.71 4.62 -8.10
C ASN A 6 -19.35 6.12 -8.12
N TYR A 7 -18.64 6.59 -7.11
CA TYR A 7 -18.13 7.97 -7.05
C TYR A 7 -16.95 8.23 -8.00
N LEU A 8 -16.28 7.16 -8.48
CA LEU A 8 -15.19 7.28 -9.43
C LEU A 8 -15.71 7.45 -10.86
N PRO A 9 -14.97 8.16 -11.73
CA PRO A 9 -15.22 8.20 -13.16
C PRO A 9 -15.28 6.80 -13.78
N GLU A 10 -16.01 6.64 -14.86
CA GLU A 10 -16.24 5.33 -15.52
C GLU A 10 -14.91 4.65 -15.89
N GLN A 11 -13.99 5.40 -16.49
CA GLN A 11 -12.66 4.88 -16.85
C GLN A 11 -11.91 4.29 -15.64
N LYS A 12 -11.96 4.96 -14.46
CA LYS A 12 -11.31 4.47 -13.24
C LYS A 12 -12.00 3.21 -12.70
N ARG A 13 -13.31 3.14 -12.83
CA ARG A 13 -14.08 1.93 -12.45
C ARG A 13 -13.72 0.74 -13.33
N ASP A 14 -13.56 0.97 -14.65
CA ASP A 14 -13.16 -0.06 -15.61
C ASP A 14 -11.72 -0.52 -15.36
N ASP A 15 -10.82 0.40 -15.05
CA ASP A 15 -9.46 0.08 -14.63
C ASP A 15 -9.45 -0.86 -13.40
N LEU A 16 -10.23 -0.53 -12.37
CA LEU A 16 -10.31 -1.34 -11.15
C LEU A 16 -10.94 -2.72 -11.42
N ARG A 17 -11.96 -2.81 -12.27
CA ARG A 17 -12.52 -4.11 -12.71
C ARG A 17 -11.48 -4.95 -13.43
N ARG A 18 -10.76 -4.35 -14.38
CA ARG A 18 -9.68 -5.01 -15.09
C ARG A 18 -8.55 -5.47 -14.15
N ILE A 19 -8.17 -4.67 -13.15
CA ILE A 19 -7.18 -5.07 -12.14
C ILE A 19 -7.65 -6.31 -11.39
N VAL A 20 -8.93 -6.35 -10.97
CA VAL A 20 -9.51 -7.53 -10.31
C VAL A 20 -9.43 -8.76 -11.20
N GLU A 21 -9.82 -8.66 -12.48
CA GLU A 21 -9.74 -9.75 -13.44
C GLU A 21 -8.29 -10.24 -13.62
N CYS A 22 -7.33 -9.33 -13.81
CA CYS A 22 -5.92 -9.66 -13.95
C CYS A 22 -5.33 -10.37 -12.72
N VAL A 23 -5.74 -9.96 -11.51
CA VAL A 23 -5.32 -10.64 -10.28
C VAL A 23 -5.90 -12.04 -10.18
N LEU A 24 -7.20 -12.20 -10.43
CA LEU A 24 -7.88 -13.51 -10.35
C LEU A 24 -7.39 -14.49 -11.42
N GLU A 25 -6.99 -13.98 -12.60
CA GLU A 25 -6.40 -14.80 -13.67
C GLU A 25 -5.07 -15.45 -13.24
N VAL A 26 -4.21 -14.70 -12.53
CA VAL A 26 -2.88 -15.20 -12.13
C VAL A 26 -2.86 -15.80 -10.72
N LEU A 27 -3.87 -15.52 -9.90
CA LEU A 27 -4.00 -15.95 -8.51
C LEU A 27 -5.44 -16.41 -8.22
N PRO A 28 -5.87 -17.58 -8.74
CA PRO A 28 -7.24 -18.09 -8.58
C PRO A 28 -7.66 -18.31 -7.12
N ASP A 29 -6.69 -18.56 -6.22
CA ASP A 29 -6.90 -18.76 -4.78
C ASP A 29 -6.93 -17.43 -3.99
N CYS A 30 -7.06 -16.30 -4.67
CA CYS A 30 -7.27 -15.01 -4.02
C CYS A 30 -8.58 -14.99 -3.24
N GLU A 31 -8.52 -14.52 -1.99
CA GLU A 31 -9.68 -14.46 -1.10
C GLU A 31 -10.38 -13.11 -1.14
N MET A 32 -9.60 -12.04 -1.14
CA MET A 32 -10.12 -10.68 -1.19
C MET A 32 -9.18 -9.76 -1.98
N ILE A 33 -9.77 -8.78 -2.66
CA ILE A 33 -9.05 -7.68 -3.30
C ILE A 33 -9.66 -6.38 -2.76
N ILE A 34 -8.83 -5.55 -2.13
CA ILE A 34 -9.27 -4.36 -1.42
C ILE A 34 -8.53 -3.14 -1.97
N LEU A 35 -9.26 -2.16 -2.47
CA LEU A 35 -8.74 -0.84 -2.80
C LEU A 35 -8.60 -0.04 -1.52
N TYR A 36 -7.42 0.56 -1.30
CA TYR A 36 -7.18 1.46 -0.17
C TYR A 36 -6.52 2.76 -0.64
N GLY A 37 -5.99 3.57 0.26
CA GLY A 37 -5.26 4.78 -0.10
C GLY A 37 -6.15 5.92 -0.63
N SER A 38 -5.60 6.75 -1.49
CA SER A 38 -6.22 8.00 -1.95
C SER A 38 -7.49 7.77 -2.77
N TYR A 39 -7.50 6.76 -3.63
CA TYR A 39 -8.70 6.42 -4.41
C TYR A 39 -9.85 5.93 -3.53
N ALA A 40 -9.59 5.11 -2.50
CA ALA A 40 -10.63 4.64 -1.58
C ALA A 40 -11.21 5.78 -0.73
N ARG A 41 -10.42 6.81 -0.42
CA ARG A 41 -10.84 8.01 0.32
C ARG A 41 -11.45 9.10 -0.55
N ASN A 42 -11.41 8.96 -1.88
CA ASN A 42 -11.78 10.00 -2.84
C ASN A 42 -10.95 11.30 -2.69
N THR A 43 -9.67 11.14 -2.40
CA THR A 43 -8.68 12.23 -2.26
C THR A 43 -7.54 12.09 -3.26
N TYR A 44 -7.73 11.28 -4.31
CA TYR A 44 -6.73 11.05 -5.34
C TYR A 44 -6.51 12.28 -6.21
N VAL A 45 -5.30 12.37 -6.75
CA VAL A 45 -4.92 13.35 -7.77
C VAL A 45 -4.88 12.63 -9.10
N ASP A 46 -5.72 13.05 -10.05
CA ASP A 46 -5.79 12.41 -11.38
C ASP A 46 -4.56 12.78 -12.22
N TYR A 47 -4.21 14.05 -12.23
CA TYR A 47 -2.99 14.55 -12.84
C TYR A 47 -2.68 15.96 -12.32
N ASP A 48 -1.47 16.17 -11.79
CA ASP A 48 -0.96 17.46 -11.36
C ASP A 48 0.41 17.69 -12.00
N GLN A 49 0.53 18.75 -12.79
CA GLN A 49 1.78 19.14 -13.41
C GLN A 49 2.24 20.47 -12.84
N ARG A 50 3.47 20.49 -12.35
CA ARG A 50 4.10 21.68 -11.79
C ARG A 50 5.45 21.94 -12.45
N ILE A 51 5.89 23.18 -12.40
CA ILE A 51 7.26 23.56 -12.72
C ILE A 51 7.93 23.95 -11.43
N GLU A 52 8.85 23.12 -10.96
CA GLU A 52 9.63 23.36 -9.74
C GLU A 52 11.09 23.52 -10.12
N TYR A 53 11.66 24.67 -9.80
CA TYR A 53 13.04 25.03 -10.15
C TYR A 53 13.38 24.87 -11.64
N GLY A 54 12.42 25.18 -12.53
CA GLY A 54 12.57 25.05 -13.97
C GLY A 54 12.44 23.62 -14.53
N ILE A 55 12.16 22.63 -13.66
CA ILE A 55 11.94 21.23 -14.05
C ILE A 55 10.43 20.96 -14.04
N ARG A 56 9.93 20.34 -15.11
CA ARG A 56 8.56 19.84 -15.12
C ARG A 56 8.46 18.57 -14.30
N THR A 57 7.65 18.62 -13.25
CA THR A 57 7.26 17.46 -12.44
C THR A 57 5.79 17.14 -12.72
N CYS A 58 5.44 15.87 -12.75
CA CYS A 58 4.04 15.44 -12.80
C CYS A 58 3.79 14.45 -11.67
N PHE A 59 2.62 14.56 -11.07
CA PHE A 59 2.15 13.67 -10.04
C PHE A 59 0.77 13.12 -10.41
N MET A 60 0.59 11.83 -10.21
CA MET A 60 -0.68 11.12 -10.34
C MET A 60 -0.75 10.08 -9.24
N SER A 61 -1.89 9.96 -8.58
CA SER A 61 -2.09 8.95 -7.55
C SER A 61 -2.13 7.55 -8.13
N ASP A 62 -1.61 6.57 -7.38
CA ASP A 62 -1.62 5.15 -7.74
C ASP A 62 -2.89 4.46 -7.24
N TYR A 63 -3.26 3.35 -7.87
CA TYR A 63 -4.22 2.40 -7.28
C TYR A 63 -3.51 1.53 -6.26
N ASP A 64 -3.79 1.75 -4.99
CA ASP A 64 -3.28 0.95 -3.88
C ASP A 64 -4.19 -0.26 -3.65
N ILE A 65 -3.69 -1.46 -3.91
CA ILE A 65 -4.46 -2.71 -3.88
C ILE A 65 -3.86 -3.69 -2.87
N LEU A 66 -4.65 -4.08 -1.88
CA LEU A 66 -4.32 -5.21 -1.00
C LEU A 66 -4.93 -6.48 -1.56
N VAL A 67 -4.09 -7.46 -1.86
CA VAL A 67 -4.45 -8.81 -2.27
C VAL A 67 -4.36 -9.74 -1.08
N VAL A 68 -5.48 -10.39 -0.71
CA VAL A 68 -5.53 -11.29 0.43
C VAL A 68 -5.63 -12.72 -0.05
N THR A 69 -4.75 -13.57 0.47
CA THR A 69 -4.66 -15.00 0.14
C THR A 69 -5.01 -15.89 1.33
N ASN A 70 -5.35 -17.15 1.09
CA ASN A 70 -5.63 -18.10 2.17
C ASN A 70 -4.38 -18.51 2.93
N THR A 71 -3.23 -18.56 2.26
CA THR A 71 -1.94 -18.93 2.84
C THR A 71 -0.89 -17.87 2.56
N ARG A 72 0.14 -17.81 3.41
CA ARG A 72 1.27 -16.91 3.22
C ARG A 72 2.18 -17.44 2.12
N PHE A 73 2.42 -16.63 1.11
CA PHE A 73 3.43 -16.88 0.09
C PHE A 73 4.82 -16.40 0.50
N GLN A 74 5.85 -17.00 -0.07
CA GLN A 74 7.18 -16.40 -0.02
C GLN A 74 7.19 -15.13 -0.89
N ARG A 75 7.82 -14.06 -0.38
CA ARG A 75 7.76 -12.72 -0.99
C ARG A 75 8.13 -12.70 -2.48
N TYR A 76 9.17 -13.45 -2.87
CA TYR A 76 9.59 -13.48 -4.27
C TYR A 76 8.55 -14.16 -5.19
N ILE A 77 7.83 -15.17 -4.69
CA ILE A 77 6.79 -15.87 -5.45
C ILE A 77 5.60 -14.95 -5.69
N ILE A 78 5.07 -14.35 -4.65
CA ILE A 78 3.90 -13.48 -4.77
C ILE A 78 4.22 -12.23 -5.60
N ASN A 79 5.41 -11.63 -5.43
CA ASN A 79 5.84 -10.51 -6.25
C ASN A 79 5.90 -10.88 -7.74
N HIS A 80 6.38 -12.09 -8.07
CA HIS A 80 6.40 -12.56 -9.46
C HIS A 80 4.98 -12.78 -10.01
N ILE A 81 4.06 -13.32 -9.19
CA ILE A 81 2.65 -13.50 -9.59
C ILE A 81 2.00 -12.14 -9.83
N LEU A 82 2.12 -11.21 -8.87
CA LEU A 82 1.51 -9.88 -8.97
C LEU A 82 2.15 -9.00 -10.06
N SER A 83 3.44 -9.21 -10.40
CA SER A 83 4.04 -8.54 -11.56
C SER A 83 3.37 -8.95 -12.87
N LYS A 84 2.96 -10.22 -13.01
CA LYS A 84 2.19 -10.68 -14.18
C LYS A 84 0.81 -10.02 -14.23
N ALA A 85 0.12 -9.86 -13.08
CA ALA A 85 -1.13 -9.11 -13.04
C ALA A 85 -0.93 -7.66 -13.49
N THR A 86 0.16 -7.02 -13.06
CA THR A 86 0.55 -5.67 -13.49
C THR A 86 0.77 -5.62 -15.01
N ASP A 87 1.51 -6.55 -15.58
CA ASP A 87 1.77 -6.60 -17.02
C ASP A 87 0.48 -6.84 -17.83
N ASN A 88 -0.41 -7.72 -17.34
CA ASN A 88 -1.73 -7.95 -17.94
C ASN A 88 -2.61 -6.70 -17.89
N TYR A 89 -2.59 -5.95 -16.79
CA TYR A 89 -3.31 -4.69 -16.66
C TYR A 89 -2.86 -3.65 -17.69
N TYR A 90 -1.55 -3.54 -17.94
CA TYR A 90 -1.00 -2.60 -18.93
C TYR A 90 -1.07 -3.07 -20.38
N LYS A 91 -1.45 -4.31 -20.63
CA LYS A 91 -1.54 -4.84 -21.99
C LYS A 91 -2.54 -4.04 -22.83
N GLY A 92 -2.04 -3.44 -23.91
CA GLY A 92 -2.83 -2.55 -24.77
C GLY A 92 -3.02 -1.12 -24.26
N LYS A 93 -2.36 -0.74 -23.16
CA LYS A 93 -2.40 0.62 -22.61
C LYS A 93 -1.06 1.34 -22.81
N ASN A 94 -1.12 2.68 -22.88
CA ASN A 94 0.08 3.49 -22.73
C ASN A 94 0.45 3.57 -21.24
N ARG A 95 1.53 2.89 -20.84
CA ARG A 95 1.96 2.81 -19.45
C ARG A 95 2.23 4.17 -18.81
N TYR A 96 2.74 5.13 -19.58
CA TYR A 96 3.05 6.47 -19.08
C TYR A 96 1.82 7.38 -18.90
N ALA A 97 0.73 7.05 -19.58
CA ALA A 97 -0.53 7.80 -19.50
C ALA A 97 -1.60 7.09 -18.65
N SER A 98 -1.30 5.91 -18.10
CA SER A 98 -2.22 5.12 -17.32
C SER A 98 -1.89 5.25 -15.82
N THR A 99 -2.92 5.25 -14.98
CA THR A 99 -2.76 5.18 -13.53
C THR A 99 -1.98 3.94 -13.14
N THR A 100 -0.95 4.10 -12.34
CA THR A 100 -0.13 3.00 -11.85
C THR A 100 -0.88 2.18 -10.81
N VAL A 101 -0.53 0.88 -10.69
CA VAL A 101 -1.07 -0.01 -9.67
C VAL A 101 0.04 -0.48 -8.75
N GLN A 102 -0.20 -0.36 -7.46
CA GLN A 102 0.67 -0.84 -6.39
C GLN A 102 -0.03 -1.98 -5.65
N PHE A 103 0.61 -3.14 -5.65
CA PHE A 103 0.10 -4.30 -4.93
C PHE A 103 0.86 -4.50 -3.62
N ILE A 104 0.12 -4.79 -2.57
CA ILE A 104 0.62 -5.45 -1.38
C ILE A 104 -0.16 -6.75 -1.18
N ASP A 105 0.47 -7.74 -0.61
CA ASP A 105 -0.15 -9.01 -0.28
C ASP A 105 -0.15 -9.30 1.21
N GLU A 106 -1.15 -10.05 1.66
CA GLU A 106 -1.20 -10.55 3.04
C GLU A 106 -2.00 -11.85 3.09
N SER A 107 -1.65 -12.76 4.01
CA SER A 107 -2.52 -13.90 4.30
C SER A 107 -3.73 -13.47 5.12
N ILE A 108 -4.86 -14.16 4.96
CA ILE A 108 -6.08 -13.85 5.73
C ILE A 108 -5.85 -13.98 7.24
N ASP A 109 -5.00 -14.94 7.66
CA ASP A 109 -4.68 -15.16 9.05
C ASP A 109 -3.84 -14.02 9.62
N ASP A 110 -2.80 -13.58 8.90
CA ASP A 110 -1.93 -12.49 9.36
C ASP A 110 -2.66 -11.15 9.30
N LEU A 111 -3.49 -10.92 8.28
CA LEU A 111 -4.38 -9.76 8.20
C LEU A 111 -5.34 -9.71 9.40
N ASN A 112 -5.98 -10.82 9.72
CA ASN A 112 -6.90 -10.90 10.85
C ASN A 112 -6.19 -10.70 12.20
N LYS A 113 -5.01 -11.28 12.39
CA LYS A 113 -4.16 -11.01 13.58
C LYS A 113 -3.77 -9.52 13.69
N ALA A 114 -3.41 -8.91 12.57
CA ALA A 114 -3.03 -7.50 12.54
C ALA A 114 -4.23 -6.57 12.89
N ILE A 115 -5.42 -6.89 12.38
CA ILE A 115 -6.65 -6.17 12.71
C ILE A 115 -7.01 -6.36 14.20
N ASP A 116 -6.91 -7.57 14.73
CA ASP A 116 -7.19 -7.86 16.15
C ASP A 116 -6.24 -7.11 17.08
N LYS A 117 -4.95 -7.05 16.72
CA LYS A 117 -3.93 -6.25 17.43
C LYS A 117 -4.03 -4.75 17.16
N ASN A 118 -5.04 -4.27 16.45
CA ASN A 118 -5.21 -2.87 16.06
C ASN A 118 -3.97 -2.27 15.36
N ARG A 119 -3.26 -3.05 14.55
CA ARG A 119 -2.19 -2.51 13.70
C ARG A 119 -2.75 -1.42 12.81
N TYR A 120 -2.23 -0.20 12.94
CA TYR A 120 -2.75 1.03 12.35
C TYR A 120 -3.08 0.87 10.85
N PHE A 121 -2.12 0.43 10.05
CA PHE A 121 -2.25 0.29 8.61
C PHE A 121 -3.46 -0.59 8.19
N TYR A 122 -3.58 -1.79 8.77
CA TYR A 122 -4.65 -2.73 8.42
C TYR A 122 -6.01 -2.33 8.99
N THR A 123 -6.02 -1.66 10.13
CA THR A 123 -7.28 -1.13 10.70
C THR A 123 -7.82 0.02 9.86
N ASP A 124 -6.95 0.85 9.27
CA ASP A 124 -7.34 1.91 8.36
C ASP A 124 -7.83 1.36 7.04
N ILE A 125 -7.13 0.38 6.45
CA ILE A 125 -7.63 -0.33 5.26
C ILE A 125 -9.03 -0.89 5.52
N LYS A 126 -9.24 -1.51 6.67
CA LYS A 126 -10.56 -2.05 7.00
C LYS A 126 -11.64 -0.97 7.17
N ARG A 127 -11.28 0.20 7.71
CA ARG A 127 -12.20 1.32 7.95
C ARG A 127 -12.56 2.05 6.66
N GLU A 128 -11.57 2.35 5.82
CA GLU A 128 -11.67 3.26 4.69
C GLU A 128 -11.68 2.53 3.35
N GLY A 129 -11.13 1.32 3.30
CA GLY A 129 -10.99 0.54 2.09
C GLY A 129 -12.31 0.10 1.46
N ILE A 130 -12.23 -0.22 0.19
CA ILE A 130 -13.34 -0.70 -0.62
C ILE A 130 -13.06 -2.13 -1.05
N MET A 131 -13.97 -3.04 -0.73
CA MET A 131 -13.91 -4.42 -1.16
C MET A 131 -14.26 -4.49 -2.65
N LEU A 132 -13.26 -4.76 -3.50
CA LEU A 132 -13.46 -4.95 -4.94
C LEU A 132 -13.86 -6.39 -5.26
N TYR A 133 -13.28 -7.37 -4.54
CA TYR A 133 -13.58 -8.79 -4.68
C TYR A 133 -13.56 -9.49 -3.32
N ASN A 134 -14.45 -10.44 -3.14
CA ASN A 134 -14.52 -11.30 -1.95
C ASN A 134 -15.02 -12.69 -2.35
N SER A 135 -14.23 -13.72 -2.08
CA SER A 135 -14.59 -15.12 -2.33
C SER A 135 -15.79 -15.59 -1.48
N GLY A 136 -16.04 -14.92 -0.36
CA GLY A 136 -17.05 -15.30 0.63
C GLY A 136 -16.62 -16.40 1.61
N ARG A 137 -15.45 -17.01 1.41
CA ARG A 137 -14.95 -18.11 2.26
C ARG A 137 -14.47 -17.63 3.63
N TYR A 138 -13.98 -16.38 3.70
CA TYR A 138 -13.39 -15.82 4.92
C TYR A 138 -14.04 -14.49 5.31
N LYS A 139 -13.91 -14.16 6.59
CA LYS A 139 -14.36 -12.88 7.14
C LYS A 139 -13.20 -12.15 7.78
N LEU A 140 -13.16 -10.83 7.62
CA LEU A 140 -12.22 -9.98 8.32
C LEU A 140 -12.56 -9.92 9.81
N ALA A 141 -11.53 -10.05 10.66
CA ALA A 141 -11.65 -9.91 12.12
C ALA A 141 -12.34 -8.60 12.50
N ARG A 142 -13.07 -8.59 13.61
CA ARG A 142 -13.66 -7.37 14.16
C ARG A 142 -12.60 -6.61 14.94
N ARG A 143 -12.53 -5.28 14.73
CA ARG A 143 -11.72 -4.42 15.59
C ARG A 143 -12.23 -4.50 17.02
N ARG A 144 -11.35 -4.80 17.97
CA ARG A 144 -11.66 -4.79 19.41
C ARG A 144 -11.02 -3.60 20.09
N LYS A 145 -11.51 -3.21 21.26
CA LYS A 145 -10.80 -2.28 22.12
C LYS A 145 -9.62 -3.00 22.76
N LEU A 146 -8.44 -2.41 22.64
CA LEU A 146 -7.28 -2.83 23.41
C LEU A 146 -7.38 -2.31 24.84
N ASN A 147 -6.86 -3.07 25.80
CA ASN A 147 -6.67 -2.58 27.17
C ASN A 147 -5.42 -1.68 27.24
N TYR A 148 -5.22 -1.01 28.38
CA TYR A 148 -4.11 -0.07 28.55
C TYR A 148 -2.73 -0.71 28.33
N ARG A 149 -2.52 -1.94 28.81
CA ARG A 149 -1.27 -2.66 28.66
C ARG A 149 -0.97 -2.96 27.19
N GLU A 150 -1.95 -3.45 26.45
CA GLU A 150 -1.82 -3.74 25.01
C GLU A 150 -1.54 -2.46 24.18
N ILE A 151 -2.18 -1.34 24.56
CA ILE A 151 -1.92 -0.03 23.91
C ILE A 151 -0.47 0.39 24.16
N LYS A 152 0.02 0.25 25.40
CA LYS A 152 1.38 0.61 25.77
C LYS A 152 2.39 -0.27 25.02
N GLU A 153 2.20 -1.59 25.03
CA GLU A 153 3.06 -2.54 24.30
C GLU A 153 3.12 -2.23 22.80
N LEU A 154 1.98 -1.91 22.18
CA LEU A 154 1.90 -1.54 20.78
C LEU A 154 2.62 -0.21 20.51
N ALA A 155 2.45 0.78 21.37
CA ALA A 155 3.11 2.08 21.24
C ALA A 155 4.64 1.94 21.40
N GLU A 156 5.10 1.15 22.36
CA GLU A 156 6.53 0.84 22.56
C GLU A 156 7.13 0.12 21.35
N GLU A 157 6.40 -0.85 20.77
CA GLU A 157 6.85 -1.56 19.57
C GLU A 157 7.02 -0.60 18.39
N TYR A 158 6.03 0.28 18.12
CA TYR A 158 6.12 1.28 17.06
C TYR A 158 7.24 2.28 17.30
N TYR A 159 7.37 2.76 18.54
CA TYR A 159 8.43 3.70 18.90
C TYR A 159 9.82 3.11 18.67
N ASN A 160 10.05 1.90 19.16
CA ASN A 160 11.36 1.25 19.04
C ASN A 160 11.73 1.00 17.57
N ASP A 161 10.79 0.46 16.75
CA ASP A 161 11.03 0.22 15.33
C ASP A 161 11.35 1.53 14.57
N ARG A 162 10.62 2.59 14.84
CA ARG A 162 10.83 3.90 14.20
C ARG A 162 12.10 4.57 14.67
N PHE A 163 12.36 4.52 15.97
CA PHE A 163 13.56 5.12 16.56
C PHE A 163 14.85 4.45 16.09
N GLU A 164 14.86 3.11 15.99
CA GLU A 164 16.00 2.39 15.42
C GLU A 164 16.25 2.80 13.97
N ARG A 165 15.21 2.83 13.13
CA ARG A 165 15.35 3.28 11.73
C ARG A 165 15.82 4.72 11.61
N ALA A 166 15.29 5.63 12.42
CA ALA A 166 15.72 7.03 12.44
C ALA A 166 17.21 7.14 12.77
N ASN A 167 17.69 6.37 13.76
CA ASN A 167 19.11 6.35 14.13
C ASN A 167 19.99 5.76 13.01
N ASP A 168 19.53 4.71 12.31
CA ASP A 168 20.28 4.13 11.20
C ASP A 168 20.40 5.14 10.03
N PHE A 169 19.32 5.84 9.69
CA PHE A 169 19.37 6.89 8.69
C PHE A 169 20.28 8.05 9.13
N LEU A 170 20.21 8.48 10.39
CA LEU A 170 21.09 9.53 10.91
C LEU A 170 22.56 9.12 10.85
N ARG A 171 22.88 7.87 11.19
CA ARG A 171 24.24 7.33 11.10
C ARG A 171 24.74 7.34 9.66
N ASN A 172 23.89 6.89 8.70
CA ASN A 172 24.25 6.94 7.28
C ASN A 172 24.47 8.37 6.80
N ALA A 173 23.62 9.32 7.22
CA ALA A 173 23.81 10.74 6.89
C ALA A 173 25.16 11.28 7.39
N MET A 174 25.60 10.88 8.58
CA MET A 174 26.92 11.28 9.10
C MET A 174 28.07 10.73 8.24
N TYR A 175 27.99 9.47 7.79
CA TYR A 175 28.97 8.90 6.86
C TYR A 175 28.97 9.64 5.52
N ASP A 176 27.81 9.89 4.94
CA ASP A 176 27.70 10.62 3.68
C ASP A 176 28.23 12.05 3.78
N LYS A 177 28.01 12.73 4.91
CA LYS A 177 28.56 14.06 5.17
C LYS A 177 30.09 14.03 5.18
N ASN A 178 30.69 13.03 5.86
CA ASN A 178 32.16 12.89 5.95
C ASN A 178 32.79 12.59 4.60
N ASP A 179 32.05 11.88 3.72
CA ASP A 179 32.45 11.56 2.35
C ASP A 179 32.06 12.66 1.34
N GLU A 180 31.59 13.81 1.80
CA GLU A 180 31.15 14.96 0.97
C GLU A 180 30.01 14.64 0.00
N ARG A 181 29.23 13.56 0.25
CA ARG A 181 28.07 13.12 -0.56
C ARG A 181 26.78 13.84 -0.15
N TYR A 182 26.74 15.14 -0.25
CA TYR A 182 25.69 15.99 0.32
C TYR A 182 24.26 15.68 -0.16
N LYS A 183 24.07 15.24 -1.41
CA LYS A 183 22.72 14.87 -1.92
C LYS A 183 22.14 13.67 -1.20
N ILE A 184 22.95 12.62 -0.98
CA ILE A 184 22.52 11.41 -0.26
C ILE A 184 22.42 11.70 1.23
N CYS A 185 23.34 12.51 1.77
CA CYS A 185 23.24 12.99 3.15
C CYS A 185 21.90 13.68 3.43
N SER A 186 21.46 14.60 2.56
CA SER A 186 20.18 15.29 2.69
C SER A 186 18.99 14.32 2.64
N PHE A 187 19.04 13.30 1.77
CA PHE A 187 18.04 12.26 1.71
C PHE A 187 17.97 11.46 3.02
N HIS A 188 19.12 11.00 3.54
CA HIS A 188 19.16 10.25 4.80
C HIS A 188 18.71 11.09 5.99
N LEU A 189 19.05 12.39 6.06
CA LEU A 189 18.55 13.29 7.10
C LEU A 189 17.03 13.44 7.03
N HIS A 190 16.48 13.61 5.83
CA HIS A 190 15.04 13.67 5.65
C HIS A 190 14.36 12.38 6.12
N GLN A 191 14.90 11.22 5.73
CA GLN A 191 14.37 9.93 6.18
C GLN A 191 14.48 9.74 7.71
N ALA A 192 15.52 10.23 8.34
CA ALA A 192 15.66 10.21 9.80
C ALA A 192 14.59 11.05 10.52
N CYS A 193 14.18 12.18 9.92
CA CYS A 193 13.12 13.03 10.48
C CYS A 193 11.70 12.48 10.24
N GLU A 194 11.50 11.68 9.18
CA GLU A 194 10.19 11.10 8.85
C GLU A 194 9.87 9.83 9.66
N ASN A 195 10.86 9.15 10.23
CA ASN A 195 10.66 7.96 11.06
C ASN A 195 10.50 8.32 12.54
#